data_7aab7d51d03fbde56f828e4fcbde9150
#
_entry.id   7aab7d51d03fbde56f828e4fcbde9150
#
_cell.length_a   1.000
_cell.length_b   1.000
_cell.length_c   1.000
_cell.angle_alpha   90.00
_cell.angle_beta   90.00
_cell.angle_gamma   90.00
#
_symmetry.space_group_name_H-M   'P 1'
#
loop_
_entity.id
_entity.type
_entity.pdbx_description
1 polymer ?
#
loop_
_entity_poly.entity_id
_entity_poly.type
_entity_poly.pdbx_seq_one_letter_code
_entity_poly.pdbx_strand_id
1 'polypeptide(L)'
;MWFDLILDARDGSRHHVRYNPYTSECEGLPLPVDPGAFATVPRVAKDKPLGKSRAPRVLKIQLGLSCNYACSYCSQAFQIADATVSKLADVEHFLSELDGWIADAPEKIELWGGEPFLYWAKTKRLIPALAARFPSAGFSIITNGS
;
A
#
# COMPACT_ATOMS: atom_id res chain seq x y z
N MET A 1 0.22 -4.21 28.17
CA MET A 1 1.65 -4.48 28.52
C MET A 1 2.46 -3.33 27.94
N TRP A 2 3.35 -2.75 28.71
CA TRP A 2 4.23 -1.67 28.28
C TRP A 2 5.67 -2.19 28.16
N PHE A 3 6.37 -1.71 27.16
CA PHE A 3 7.80 -1.95 26.99
C PHE A 3 8.57 -0.66 27.24
N ASP A 4 9.67 -0.76 27.99
CA ASP A 4 10.61 0.33 28.19
C ASP A 4 11.68 0.25 27.10
N LEU A 5 11.83 1.34 26.34
CA LEU A 5 12.73 1.47 25.22
C LEU A 5 13.72 2.62 25.49
N ILE A 6 14.93 2.48 25.00
CA ILE A 6 15.91 3.57 24.96
C ILE A 6 16.13 3.90 23.49
N LEU A 7 15.85 5.15 23.12
CA LEU A 7 16.07 5.64 21.77
C LEU A 7 17.25 6.61 21.76
N ASP A 8 18.25 6.30 20.96
CA ASP A 8 19.37 7.21 20.70
C ASP A 8 19.02 8.05 19.45
N ALA A 9 18.89 9.36 19.62
CA ALA A 9 18.59 10.26 18.53
C ALA A 9 19.87 10.64 17.75
N ARG A 10 19.69 11.13 16.51
CA ARG A 10 20.81 11.50 15.63
C ARG A 10 21.66 12.65 16.15
N ASP A 11 21.11 13.49 17.03
CA ASP A 11 21.80 14.60 17.72
C ASP A 11 22.61 14.13 18.94
N GLY A 12 22.62 12.82 19.24
CA GLY A 12 23.30 12.23 20.39
C GLY A 12 22.48 12.24 21.67
N SER A 13 21.27 12.78 21.67
CA SER A 13 20.39 12.72 22.83
C SER A 13 19.81 11.30 23.01
N ARG A 14 19.53 10.94 24.27
CA ARG A 14 18.96 9.65 24.64
C ARG A 14 17.61 9.84 25.33
N HIS A 15 16.60 9.12 24.83
CA HIS A 15 15.23 9.24 25.34
C HIS A 15 14.75 7.91 25.89
N HIS A 16 14.16 7.93 27.08
CA HIS A 16 13.44 6.80 27.64
C HIS A 16 11.99 6.89 27.19
N VAL A 17 11.53 5.86 26.48
CA VAL A 17 10.19 5.78 25.88
C VAL A 17 9.50 4.54 26.39
N ARG A 18 8.23 4.66 26.77
CA ARG A 18 7.37 3.51 27.03
C ARG A 18 6.42 3.32 25.85
N TYR A 19 6.34 2.12 25.34
CA TYR A 19 5.49 1.77 24.20
C TYR A 19 4.52 0.65 24.57
N ASN A 20 3.25 0.83 24.20
CA ASN A 20 2.23 -0.19 24.32
C ASN A 20 1.85 -0.71 22.92
N PRO A 21 2.26 -1.95 22.55
CA PRO A 21 2.01 -2.50 21.22
C PRO A 21 0.53 -2.83 20.96
N TYR A 22 -0.29 -2.94 21.99
CA TYR A 22 -1.72 -3.23 21.83
C TYR A 22 -2.56 -1.97 21.55
N THR A 23 -2.14 -0.82 22.07
CA THR A 23 -2.85 0.45 21.89
C THR A 23 -2.09 1.41 20.97
N SER A 24 -0.83 1.09 20.61
CA SER A 24 0.11 1.96 19.88
C SER A 24 0.42 3.27 20.61
N GLU A 25 0.17 3.34 21.91
CA GLU A 25 0.49 4.50 22.74
C GLU A 25 1.98 4.56 23.05
N CYS A 26 2.53 5.77 23.00
CA CYS A 26 3.92 6.07 23.40
C CYS A 26 3.93 7.16 24.48
N GLU A 27 4.76 6.96 25.51
CA GLU A 27 5.06 7.94 26.54
C GLU A 27 6.55 8.29 26.53
N GLY A 28 6.91 9.52 26.89
CA GLY A 28 8.30 9.94 27.02
C GLY A 28 9.00 10.33 25.71
N LEU A 29 8.31 10.33 24.59
CA LEU A 29 8.83 10.93 23.36
C LEU A 29 8.74 12.46 23.46
N PRO A 30 9.86 13.20 23.41
CA PRO A 30 9.86 14.65 23.32
C PRO A 30 9.51 15.08 21.89
N LEU A 31 8.43 14.55 21.33
CA LEU A 31 7.94 15.04 20.07
C LEU A 31 7.18 16.32 20.35
N PRO A 32 7.61 17.46 19.78
CA PRO A 32 6.71 18.57 19.61
C PRO A 32 5.66 18.12 18.58
N VAL A 33 4.73 17.29 19.03
CA VAL A 33 3.56 16.98 18.22
C VAL A 33 2.71 18.22 18.27
N ASP A 34 2.92 19.11 17.30
CA ASP A 34 1.91 20.08 16.97
C ASP A 34 0.74 19.32 16.36
N PRO A 35 -0.38 19.12 17.09
CA PRO A 35 -1.54 18.44 16.54
C PRO A 35 -2.07 19.12 15.27
N GLY A 36 -1.77 20.42 15.10
CA GLY A 36 -2.09 21.19 13.91
C GLY A 36 -1.25 20.79 12.69
N ALA A 37 -0.04 20.30 12.86
CA ALA A 37 0.80 19.87 11.75
C ALA A 37 0.21 18.68 10.99
N PHE A 38 -0.52 17.79 11.66
CA PHE A 38 -1.21 16.65 11.03
C PHE A 38 -2.57 17.03 10.42
N ALA A 39 -3.20 18.10 10.90
CA ALA A 39 -4.48 18.58 10.38
C ALA A 39 -4.35 19.15 8.94
N THR A 40 -3.14 19.49 8.52
CA THR A 40 -2.86 20.08 7.20
C THR A 40 -2.39 19.05 6.17
N VAL A 41 -2.27 17.76 6.53
CA VAL A 41 -1.93 16.74 5.54
C VAL A 41 -3.08 16.60 4.55
N PRO A 42 -2.88 17.01 3.28
CA PRO A 42 -3.96 16.97 2.31
C PRO A 42 -4.37 15.51 2.08
N ARG A 43 -5.65 15.23 2.15
CA ARG A 43 -6.17 13.89 1.82
C ARG A 43 -6.05 13.66 0.33
N VAL A 44 -5.45 12.53 -0.04
CA VAL A 44 -5.46 12.07 -1.43
C VAL A 44 -6.89 11.65 -1.78
N ALA A 45 -7.43 12.22 -2.84
CA ALA A 45 -8.73 11.87 -3.37
C ALA A 45 -8.60 11.63 -4.89
N LYS A 46 -9.60 10.99 -5.50
CA LYS A 46 -9.59 10.66 -6.93
C LYS A 46 -9.41 11.93 -7.80
N ASP A 47 -10.04 13.03 -7.40
CA ASP A 47 -9.97 14.35 -8.05
C ASP A 47 -8.77 15.20 -7.58
N LYS A 48 -8.07 14.74 -6.54
CA LYS A 48 -6.88 15.40 -5.96
C LYS A 48 -5.78 14.38 -5.67
N PRO A 49 -5.09 13.87 -6.69
CA PRO A 49 -4.05 12.83 -6.53
C PRO A 49 -2.73 13.36 -5.94
N LEU A 50 -2.73 14.55 -5.40
CA LEU A 50 -1.70 15.34 -4.71
C LEU A 50 -0.28 14.80 -4.82
N GLY A 51 0.51 15.46 -5.66
CA GLY A 51 1.96 15.30 -5.68
C GLY A 51 2.48 13.90 -5.99
N LYS A 52 1.62 12.98 -6.44
CA LYS A 52 2.08 11.67 -6.90
C LYS A 52 2.86 11.84 -8.19
N SER A 53 4.07 11.31 -8.21
CA SER A 53 4.86 11.26 -9.42
C SER A 53 4.15 10.46 -10.50
N ARG A 54 4.13 10.97 -11.73
CA ARG A 54 3.72 10.20 -12.91
C ARG A 54 4.81 9.25 -13.41
N ALA A 55 5.98 9.26 -12.77
CA ALA A 55 7.11 8.37 -12.99
C ALA A 55 7.36 7.53 -11.73
N PRO A 56 6.47 6.59 -11.35
CA PRO A 56 6.66 5.76 -10.17
C PRO A 56 7.75 4.73 -10.42
N ARG A 57 8.69 4.57 -9.50
CA ARG A 57 9.67 3.49 -9.57
C ARG A 57 9.03 2.12 -9.40
N VAL A 58 8.03 2.02 -8.52
CA VAL A 58 7.26 0.79 -8.30
C VAL A 58 5.77 1.07 -8.47
N LEU A 59 5.12 0.36 -9.37
CA LEU A 59 3.67 0.36 -9.55
C LEU A 59 3.07 -0.82 -8.76
N LYS A 60 2.35 -0.52 -7.67
CA LYS A 60 1.64 -1.53 -6.89
C LYS A 60 0.17 -1.56 -7.28
N ILE A 61 -0.33 -2.74 -7.67
CA ILE A 61 -1.72 -2.93 -8.08
C ILE A 61 -2.41 -3.89 -7.11
N GLN A 62 -3.41 -3.39 -6.39
CA GLN A 62 -4.24 -4.18 -5.52
C GLN A 62 -5.38 -4.81 -6.34
N LEU A 63 -5.40 -6.15 -6.43
CA LEU A 63 -6.37 -6.89 -7.22
C LEU A 63 -7.74 -7.01 -6.53
N GLY A 64 -7.76 -6.93 -5.22
CA GLY A 64 -8.93 -7.04 -4.36
C GLY A 64 -8.54 -7.49 -2.95
N LEU A 65 -9.53 -7.71 -2.09
CA LEU A 65 -9.32 -8.03 -0.67
C LEU A 65 -9.71 -9.48 -0.31
N SER A 66 -10.31 -10.25 -1.23
CA SER A 66 -10.65 -11.65 -0.95
C SER A 66 -9.37 -12.46 -0.76
N CYS A 67 -9.37 -13.31 0.25
CA CYS A 67 -8.27 -14.20 0.59
C CYS A 67 -8.84 -15.55 1.06
N ASN A 68 -8.11 -16.61 0.81
CA ASN A 68 -8.42 -17.95 1.29
C ASN A 68 -7.87 -18.21 2.71
N TYR A 69 -7.15 -17.23 3.30
CA TYR A 69 -6.69 -17.26 4.68
C TYR A 69 -7.30 -16.12 5.51
N ALA A 70 -7.41 -16.36 6.82
CA ALA A 70 -7.86 -15.38 7.82
C ALA A 70 -6.75 -15.14 8.86
N CYS A 71 -5.61 -14.62 8.39
CA CYS A 71 -4.46 -14.37 9.26
C CYS A 71 -4.78 -13.31 10.33
N SER A 72 -4.51 -13.59 11.59
CA SER A 72 -4.79 -12.69 12.72
C SER A 72 -4.01 -11.37 12.67
N TYR A 73 -2.89 -11.35 11.97
CA TYR A 73 -2.01 -10.19 11.78
C TYR A 73 -2.25 -9.43 10.45
N CYS A 74 -3.28 -9.81 9.69
CA CYS A 74 -3.53 -9.21 8.38
C CYS A 74 -3.94 -7.73 8.50
N SER A 75 -3.14 -6.84 7.93
CA SER A 75 -3.44 -5.39 7.91
C SER A 75 -4.69 -5.04 7.11
N GLN A 76 -5.17 -5.95 6.25
CA GLN A 76 -6.36 -5.75 5.41
C GLN A 76 -7.64 -6.29 6.05
N ALA A 77 -7.56 -6.99 7.20
CA ALA A 77 -8.71 -7.64 7.83
C ALA A 77 -9.87 -6.68 8.13
N PHE A 78 -9.56 -5.42 8.47
CA PHE A 78 -10.58 -4.39 8.77
C PHE A 78 -11.27 -3.82 7.53
N GLN A 79 -10.76 -4.09 6.34
CA GLN A 79 -11.26 -3.53 5.07
C GLN A 79 -12.14 -4.53 4.31
N ILE A 80 -12.13 -5.80 4.70
CA ILE A 80 -12.80 -6.88 3.95
C ILE A 80 -14.33 -6.72 3.96
N ALA A 81 -14.90 -6.27 5.09
CA ALA A 81 -16.34 -6.15 5.24
C ALA A 81 -16.98 -5.12 4.27
N ASP A 82 -16.24 -4.06 3.95
CA ASP A 82 -16.72 -2.96 3.09
C ASP A 82 -16.14 -3.03 1.68
N ALA A 83 -15.45 -4.12 1.35
CA ALA A 83 -14.77 -4.26 0.08
C ALA A 83 -15.77 -4.46 -1.08
N THR A 84 -15.81 -3.52 -2.00
CA THR A 84 -16.48 -3.72 -3.28
C THR A 84 -15.74 -4.80 -4.07
N VAL A 85 -16.48 -5.81 -4.52
CA VAL A 85 -15.91 -6.87 -5.37
C VAL A 85 -15.52 -6.27 -6.71
N SER A 86 -14.23 -6.18 -6.99
CA SER A 86 -13.72 -5.69 -8.26
C SER A 86 -14.04 -6.68 -9.39
N LYS A 87 -14.44 -6.15 -10.56
CA LYS A 87 -14.85 -6.91 -11.75
C LYS A 87 -13.74 -6.88 -12.81
N LEU A 88 -13.85 -7.72 -13.83
CA LEU A 88 -12.93 -7.67 -14.97
C LEU A 88 -13.03 -6.33 -15.74
N ALA A 89 -14.22 -5.74 -15.78
CA ALA A 89 -14.42 -4.41 -16.37
C ALA A 89 -13.58 -3.31 -15.70
N ASP A 90 -13.30 -3.44 -14.40
CA ASP A 90 -12.44 -2.49 -13.67
C ASP A 90 -10.99 -2.59 -14.15
N VAL A 91 -10.55 -3.78 -14.59
CA VAL A 91 -9.22 -3.98 -15.19
C VAL A 91 -9.13 -3.27 -16.54
N GLU A 92 -10.16 -3.38 -17.39
CA GLU A 92 -10.20 -2.70 -18.68
C GLU A 92 -10.21 -1.17 -18.49
N HIS A 93 -11.01 -0.68 -17.54
CA HIS A 93 -11.01 0.74 -17.19
C HIS A 93 -9.66 1.21 -16.67
N PHE A 94 -9.02 0.45 -15.74
CA PHE A 94 -7.67 0.76 -15.26
C PHE A 94 -6.67 0.85 -16.42
N LEU A 95 -6.68 -0.11 -17.35
CA LEU A 95 -5.77 -0.14 -18.48
C LEU A 95 -6.01 1.03 -19.43
N SER A 96 -7.27 1.44 -19.65
CA SER A 96 -7.62 2.58 -20.51
C SER A 96 -7.16 3.92 -19.94
N GLU A 97 -7.12 4.05 -18.60
CA GLU A 97 -6.70 5.27 -17.91
C GLU A 97 -5.19 5.37 -17.64
N LEU A 98 -4.47 4.26 -17.84
CA LEU A 98 -3.08 4.09 -17.40
C LEU A 98 -2.14 5.17 -17.94
N ASP A 99 -2.29 5.56 -19.22
CA ASP A 99 -1.48 6.60 -19.87
C ASP A 99 -1.71 8.00 -19.28
N GLY A 100 -2.91 8.23 -18.72
CA GLY A 100 -3.23 9.45 -17.98
C GLY A 100 -2.50 9.53 -16.62
N TRP A 101 -2.12 8.40 -16.05
CA TRP A 101 -1.56 8.33 -14.70
C TRP A 101 -0.04 8.15 -14.68
N ILE A 102 0.52 7.42 -15.64
CA ILE A 102 1.93 7.03 -15.70
C ILE A 102 2.54 7.54 -17.00
N ALA A 103 3.51 8.44 -16.85
CA ALA A 103 4.25 9.00 -17.99
C ALA A 103 5.48 8.14 -18.32
N ASP A 104 6.20 7.67 -17.31
CA ASP A 104 7.42 6.89 -17.46
C ASP A 104 7.25 5.45 -17.00
N ALA A 105 7.94 4.51 -17.65
CA ALA A 105 7.88 3.11 -17.30
C ALA A 105 8.39 2.86 -15.87
N PRO A 106 7.65 2.12 -15.01
CA PRO A 106 8.14 1.71 -13.72
C PRO A 106 9.26 0.67 -13.86
N GLU A 107 10.18 0.63 -12.90
CA GLU A 107 11.19 -0.43 -12.82
C GLU A 107 10.53 -1.77 -12.44
N LYS A 108 9.49 -1.72 -11.61
CA LYS A 108 8.81 -2.89 -11.05
C LYS A 108 7.31 -2.71 -11.00
N ILE A 109 6.58 -3.77 -11.36
CA ILE A 109 5.13 -3.88 -11.18
C ILE A 109 4.87 -5.00 -10.17
N GLU A 110 4.13 -4.67 -9.11
CA GLU A 110 3.84 -5.59 -8.02
C GLU A 110 2.33 -5.79 -7.89
N LEU A 111 1.90 -7.03 -8.06
CA LEU A 111 0.51 -7.43 -7.86
C LEU A 111 0.33 -7.94 -6.43
N TRP A 112 -0.67 -7.42 -5.73
CA TRP A 112 -0.95 -7.77 -4.35
C TRP A 112 -2.45 -7.68 -4.03
N GLY A 113 -2.82 -7.90 -2.78
CA GLY A 113 -4.21 -7.83 -2.32
C GLY A 113 -4.44 -8.81 -1.19
N GLY A 114 -5.64 -9.39 -1.12
CA GLY A 114 -5.88 -10.54 -0.26
C GLY A 114 -5.01 -11.72 -0.69
N GLU A 115 -5.53 -12.60 -1.56
CA GLU A 115 -4.71 -13.58 -2.26
C GLU A 115 -4.80 -13.34 -3.77
N PRO A 116 -3.72 -12.93 -4.44
CA PRO A 116 -3.73 -12.59 -5.87
C PRO A 116 -4.17 -13.73 -6.79
N PHE A 117 -3.89 -14.99 -6.44
CA PHE A 117 -4.27 -16.12 -7.28
C PHE A 117 -5.78 -16.41 -7.29
N LEU A 118 -6.53 -15.90 -6.31
CA LEU A 118 -8.00 -15.90 -6.39
C LEU A 118 -8.53 -14.99 -7.51
N TYR A 119 -7.72 -14.06 -7.97
CA TYR A 119 -8.05 -13.11 -9.05
C TYR A 119 -7.42 -13.51 -10.39
N TRP A 120 -7.27 -14.82 -10.64
CA TRP A 120 -6.56 -15.33 -11.81
C TRP A 120 -7.03 -14.74 -13.15
N ALA A 121 -8.35 -14.57 -13.33
CA ALA A 121 -8.90 -13.96 -14.53
C ALA A 121 -8.38 -12.53 -14.77
N LYS A 122 -8.24 -11.73 -13.69
CA LYS A 122 -7.70 -10.38 -13.75
C LYS A 122 -6.20 -10.39 -14.01
N THR A 123 -5.48 -11.26 -13.31
CA THR A 123 -4.03 -11.43 -13.45
C THR A 123 -3.65 -11.80 -14.87
N LYS A 124 -4.37 -12.78 -15.47
CA LYS A 124 -4.18 -13.16 -16.88
C LYS A 124 -4.42 -12.03 -17.87
N ARG A 125 -5.27 -11.08 -17.54
CA ARG A 125 -5.54 -9.92 -18.39
C ARG A 125 -4.53 -8.80 -18.18
N LEU A 126 -4.17 -8.53 -16.91
CA LEU A 126 -3.27 -7.45 -16.53
C LEU A 126 -1.82 -7.69 -16.96
N ILE A 127 -1.26 -8.86 -16.67
CA ILE A 127 0.17 -9.10 -16.88
C ILE A 127 0.58 -8.91 -18.34
N PRO A 128 -0.07 -9.54 -19.34
CA PRO A 128 0.31 -9.34 -20.73
C PRO A 128 0.16 -7.88 -21.20
N ALA A 129 -0.91 -7.19 -20.78
CA ALA A 129 -1.15 -5.81 -21.15
C ALA A 129 -0.09 -4.87 -20.57
N LEU A 130 0.25 -5.05 -19.29
CA LEU A 130 1.31 -4.27 -18.63
C LEU A 130 2.70 -4.59 -19.15
N ALA A 131 2.99 -5.85 -19.48
CA ALA A 131 4.25 -6.25 -20.10
C ALA A 131 4.44 -5.66 -21.52
N ALA A 132 3.37 -5.61 -22.30
CA ALA A 132 3.38 -4.94 -23.59
C ALA A 132 3.60 -3.43 -23.46
N ARG A 133 3.00 -2.80 -22.43
CA ARG A 133 3.10 -1.36 -22.18
C ARG A 133 4.43 -0.95 -21.56
N PHE A 134 5.00 -1.80 -20.69
CA PHE A 134 6.23 -1.57 -19.93
C PHE A 134 7.20 -2.76 -20.09
N PRO A 135 7.80 -2.96 -21.25
CA PRO A 135 8.58 -4.17 -21.56
C PRO A 135 9.84 -4.33 -20.70
N SER A 136 10.34 -3.25 -20.11
CA SER A 136 11.53 -3.26 -19.22
C SER A 136 11.17 -3.47 -17.75
N ALA A 137 9.88 -3.44 -17.37
CA ALA A 137 9.47 -3.58 -15.99
C ALA A 137 9.58 -5.02 -15.47
N GLY A 138 10.17 -5.20 -14.29
CA GLY A 138 10.11 -6.47 -13.57
C GLY A 138 8.74 -6.71 -12.94
N PHE A 139 8.27 -7.96 -12.92
CA PHE A 139 7.01 -8.33 -12.28
C PHE A 139 7.23 -9.09 -10.98
N SER A 140 6.40 -8.83 -9.98
CA SER A 140 6.32 -9.65 -8.77
C SER A 140 4.87 -9.79 -8.29
N ILE A 141 4.59 -10.87 -7.58
CA ILE A 141 3.30 -11.14 -6.95
C ILE A 141 3.55 -11.43 -5.47
N ILE A 142 2.80 -10.76 -4.60
CA ILE A 142 2.80 -11.06 -3.17
C ILE A 142 1.65 -12.02 -2.90
N THR A 143 1.99 -13.26 -2.60
CA THR A 143 1.04 -14.36 -2.42
C THR A 143 1.35 -15.14 -1.15
N ASN A 144 0.34 -15.79 -0.58
CA ASN A 144 0.49 -16.73 0.52
C ASN A 144 0.96 -18.14 0.05
N GLY A 145 1.03 -18.38 -1.27
CA GLY A 145 1.60 -19.58 -1.88
C GLY A 145 0.70 -20.80 -1.89
N SER A 146 -0.60 -20.66 -1.59
CA SER A 146 -1.55 -21.79 -1.53
C SER A 146 -2.42 -21.91 -2.80
#